data_5d5f56c2a29e95b01db7702633e4ccf4
#
_entry.id   5d5f56c2a29e95b01db7702633e4ccf4
#
_cell.length_a   1.000
_cell.length_b   1.000
_cell.length_c   1.000
_cell.angle_alpha   90.00
_cell.angle_beta   90.00
_cell.angle_gamma   90.00
#
_symmetry.space_group_name_H-M   'P 1'
#
loop_
_entity.id
_entity.type
_entity.pdbx_description
1 polymer ?
#
loop_
_entity_poly.entity_id
_entity_poly.type
_entity_poly.pdbx_seq_one_letter_code
_entity_poly.pdbx_strand_id
1 'polypeptide(L)'
;PYLIDWEAAGPVNPYQEFLEVALYWADDGRGSLNRECFDALLEAYTCCKDLKKADWDIISAGGCSGMLGWLAYNIKRALGIEVADDAEILLGKQEVEKAIRELNEYQEKIRLIQKWME
;
A
#
# COMPACT_ATOMS: atom_id res chain seq x y z
N PRO A 1 17.20 -13.92 19.13
CA PRO A 1 16.88 -13.22 17.88
C PRO A 1 17.50 -11.84 17.86
N TYR A 2 17.91 -11.39 16.68
CA TYR A 2 18.47 -10.08 16.47
C TYR A 2 17.55 -9.28 15.56
N LEU A 3 17.43 -7.96 15.83
CA LEU A 3 16.79 -7.02 14.92
C LEU A 3 17.85 -6.53 13.92
N ILE A 4 17.49 -6.56 12.65
CA ILE A 4 18.35 -6.08 11.56
C ILE A 4 17.59 -5.04 10.74
N ASP A 5 18.32 -4.20 10.00
CA ASP A 5 17.73 -3.18 9.11
C ASP A 5 16.74 -2.25 9.82
N TRP A 6 17.08 -1.85 11.05
CA TRP A 6 16.20 -1.04 11.89
C TRP A 6 16.45 0.47 11.79
N GLU A 7 17.33 0.90 10.91
CA GLU A 7 17.63 2.33 10.70
C GLU A 7 16.43 3.14 10.23
N ALA A 8 15.43 2.48 9.64
CA ALA A 8 14.18 3.11 9.25
C ALA A 8 13.12 3.08 10.36
N ALA A 9 13.43 2.45 11.50
CA ALA A 9 12.49 2.36 12.61
C ALA A 9 12.32 3.72 13.29
N GLY A 10 11.13 3.96 13.78
CA GLY A 10 10.81 5.21 14.47
C GLY A 10 9.32 5.28 14.82
N PRO A 11 8.88 6.43 15.34
CA PRO A 11 7.47 6.63 15.62
C PRO A 11 6.63 6.52 14.36
N VAL A 12 5.56 5.73 14.39
CA VAL A 12 4.65 5.56 13.27
C VAL A 12 3.21 5.67 13.76
N ASN A 13 2.30 6.03 12.86
CA ASN A 13 0.88 5.94 13.14
C ASN A 13 0.49 4.45 13.16
N PRO A 14 0.01 3.90 14.29
CA PRO A 14 -0.29 2.47 14.39
C PRO A 14 -1.38 2.00 13.42
N TYR A 15 -2.30 2.86 13.05
CA TYR A 15 -3.34 2.52 12.08
C TYR A 15 -2.79 2.41 10.67
N GLN A 16 -1.91 3.33 10.30
CA GLN A 16 -1.21 3.29 9.02
C GLN A 16 -0.31 2.06 8.94
N GLU A 17 0.41 1.77 10.00
CA GLU A 17 1.26 0.58 10.07
C GLU A 17 0.44 -0.70 9.89
N PHE A 18 -0.69 -0.81 10.60
CA PHE A 18 -1.57 -1.97 10.46
C PHE A 18 -2.03 -2.13 9.01
N LEU A 19 -2.45 -1.04 8.37
CA LEU A 19 -2.90 -1.09 6.99
C LEU A 19 -1.80 -1.59 6.05
N GLU A 20 -0.60 -1.06 6.18
CA GLU A 20 0.53 -1.46 5.34
C GLU A 20 0.90 -2.94 5.56
N VAL A 21 0.95 -3.38 6.81
CA VAL A 21 1.24 -4.77 7.15
C VAL A 21 0.17 -5.70 6.59
N ALA A 22 -1.10 -5.33 6.74
CA ALA A 22 -2.22 -6.13 6.24
C ALA A 22 -2.20 -6.23 4.72
N LEU A 23 -1.94 -5.14 4.02
CA LEU A 23 -1.86 -5.14 2.55
C LEU A 23 -0.74 -6.03 2.03
N TYR A 24 0.36 -6.10 2.76
CA TYR A 24 1.51 -6.89 2.35
C TYR A 24 1.35 -8.38 2.73
N TRP A 25 1.06 -8.66 4.00
CA TRP A 25 1.08 -10.03 4.52
C TRP A 25 -0.21 -10.81 4.27
N ALA A 26 -1.33 -10.13 4.10
CA ALA A 26 -2.60 -10.78 3.77
C ALA A 26 -2.85 -10.85 2.26
N ASP A 27 -1.93 -10.40 1.43
CA ASP A 27 -2.02 -10.52 -0.03
C ASP A 27 -2.15 -11.98 -0.43
N ASP A 28 -3.15 -12.28 -1.26
CA ASP A 28 -3.41 -13.65 -1.74
C ASP A 28 -2.62 -14.02 -3.00
N GLY A 29 -1.79 -13.11 -3.51
CA GLY A 29 -1.04 -13.30 -4.74
C GLY A 29 -1.86 -13.17 -6.02
N ARG A 30 -3.13 -12.79 -5.91
CA ARG A 30 -4.08 -12.70 -7.03
C ARG A 30 -4.77 -11.34 -7.13
N GLY A 31 -4.20 -10.33 -6.51
CA GLY A 31 -4.75 -8.97 -6.49
C GLY A 31 -5.80 -8.72 -5.41
N SER A 32 -6.00 -9.66 -4.49
CA SER A 32 -6.94 -9.53 -3.39
C SER A 32 -6.27 -9.91 -2.06
N LEU A 33 -7.05 -10.11 -1.02
CA LEU A 33 -6.57 -10.40 0.34
C LEU A 33 -7.13 -11.73 0.85
N ASN A 34 -6.29 -12.45 1.60
CA ASN A 34 -6.68 -13.64 2.33
C ASN A 34 -7.29 -13.23 3.66
N ARG A 35 -8.55 -13.59 3.88
CA ARG A 35 -9.28 -13.18 5.08
C ARG A 35 -8.71 -13.80 6.35
N GLU A 36 -8.27 -15.06 6.31
CA GLU A 36 -7.72 -15.71 7.50
C GLU A 36 -6.45 -15.03 7.99
N CYS A 37 -5.57 -14.66 7.06
CA CYS A 37 -4.37 -13.88 7.39
C CYS A 37 -4.73 -12.50 7.93
N PHE A 38 -5.70 -11.84 7.31
CA PHE A 38 -6.17 -10.53 7.77
C PHE A 38 -6.74 -10.61 9.19
N ASP A 39 -7.60 -11.59 9.46
CA ASP A 39 -8.22 -11.76 10.77
C ASP A 39 -7.16 -12.03 11.86
N ALA A 40 -6.13 -12.82 11.54
CA ALA A 40 -5.03 -13.09 12.47
C ALA A 40 -4.24 -11.82 12.80
N LEU A 41 -3.95 -10.99 11.79
CA LEU A 41 -3.27 -9.71 11.98
C LEU A 41 -4.13 -8.73 12.80
N LEU A 42 -5.41 -8.67 12.49
CA LEU A 42 -6.36 -7.81 13.19
C LEU A 42 -6.43 -8.18 14.67
N GLU A 43 -6.53 -9.47 14.98
CA GLU A 43 -6.55 -9.96 16.36
C GLU A 43 -5.27 -9.58 17.10
N ALA A 44 -4.11 -9.78 16.48
CA ALA A 44 -2.83 -9.46 17.10
C ALA A 44 -2.69 -7.96 17.40
N TYR A 45 -3.06 -7.10 16.45
CA TYR A 45 -2.97 -5.65 16.63
C TYR A 45 -4.00 -5.11 17.61
N THR A 46 -5.19 -5.71 17.68
CA THR A 46 -6.25 -5.29 18.59
C THR A 46 -5.85 -5.46 20.05
N CYS A 47 -4.97 -6.41 20.35
CA CYS A 47 -4.41 -6.58 21.71
C CYS A 47 -3.61 -5.36 22.17
N CYS A 48 -3.07 -4.57 21.24
CA CYS A 48 -2.22 -3.42 21.55
C CYS A 48 -2.92 -2.08 21.28
N LYS A 49 -3.88 -2.04 20.36
CA LYS A 49 -4.53 -0.81 19.92
C LYS A 49 -5.94 -1.09 19.44
N ASP A 50 -6.88 -0.21 19.81
CA ASP A 50 -8.25 -0.31 19.33
C ASP A 50 -8.33 0.26 17.91
N LEU A 51 -8.32 -0.62 16.93
CA LEU A 51 -8.32 -0.25 15.52
C LEU A 51 -9.68 0.30 15.03
N LYS A 52 -10.75 0.06 15.76
CA LYS A 52 -12.09 0.56 15.38
C LYS A 52 -12.24 2.07 15.57
N LYS A 53 -11.33 2.69 16.33
CA LYS A 53 -11.33 4.14 16.56
C LYS A 53 -10.66 4.92 15.45
N ALA A 54 -10.04 4.24 14.49
CA ALA A 54 -9.34 4.91 13.39
C ALA A 54 -10.32 5.42 12.34
N ASP A 55 -10.00 6.55 11.72
CA ASP A 55 -10.67 7.01 10.52
C ASP A 55 -10.00 6.35 9.31
N TRP A 56 -10.56 5.25 8.88
CA TRP A 56 -9.99 4.45 7.81
C TRP A 56 -10.03 5.14 6.44
N ASP A 57 -10.95 6.08 6.24
CA ASP A 57 -10.98 6.86 5.01
C ASP A 57 -9.75 7.76 4.90
N ILE A 58 -9.37 8.42 6.00
CA ILE A 58 -8.16 9.26 6.04
C ILE A 58 -6.90 8.40 5.87
N ILE A 59 -6.83 7.27 6.58
CA ILE A 59 -5.65 6.40 6.55
C ILE A 59 -5.45 5.81 5.15
N SER A 60 -6.51 5.33 4.52
CA SER A 60 -6.43 4.77 3.16
C SER A 60 -6.09 5.85 2.13
N ALA A 61 -6.59 7.06 2.30
CA ALA A 61 -6.26 8.18 1.42
C ALA A 61 -4.76 8.51 1.48
N GLY A 62 -4.14 8.40 2.66
CA GLY A 62 -2.70 8.60 2.81
C GLY A 62 -1.88 7.62 1.97
N GLY A 63 -2.24 6.34 1.98
CA GLY A 63 -1.61 5.32 1.15
C GLY A 63 -1.83 5.57 -0.35
N CYS A 64 -3.04 5.94 -0.72
CA CYS A 64 -3.38 6.28 -2.10
C CYS A 64 -2.55 7.46 -2.62
N SER A 65 -2.32 8.47 -1.79
CA SER A 65 -1.51 9.63 -2.15
C SER A 65 -0.09 9.25 -2.58
N GLY A 66 0.55 8.32 -1.87
CA GLY A 66 1.87 7.82 -2.24
C GLY A 66 1.88 7.11 -3.60
N MET A 67 0.86 6.29 -3.84
CA MET A 67 0.72 5.57 -5.12
C MET A 67 0.48 6.53 -6.29
N LEU A 68 -0.31 7.57 -6.08
CA LEU A 68 -0.56 8.61 -7.10
C LEU A 68 0.71 9.39 -7.41
N GLY A 69 1.54 9.67 -6.40
CA GLY A 69 2.83 10.33 -6.61
C GLY A 69 3.77 9.49 -7.49
N TRP A 70 3.83 8.21 -7.23
CA TRP A 70 4.62 7.28 -8.05
C TRP A 70 4.10 7.21 -9.49
N LEU A 71 2.78 7.16 -9.64
CA LEU A 71 2.16 7.17 -10.97
C LEU A 71 2.49 8.45 -11.73
N ALA A 72 2.37 9.61 -11.08
CA ALA A 72 2.69 10.90 -11.70
C ALA A 72 4.15 10.96 -12.14
N TYR A 73 5.07 10.48 -11.33
CA TYR A 73 6.48 10.39 -11.68
C TYR A 73 6.70 9.56 -12.94
N ASN A 74 6.06 8.40 -13.03
CA ASN A 74 6.22 7.52 -14.18
C ASN A 74 5.53 8.03 -15.44
N ILE A 75 4.45 8.79 -15.31
CA ILE A 75 3.82 9.47 -16.45
C ILE A 75 4.82 10.47 -17.05
N LYS A 76 5.50 11.24 -16.22
CA LYS A 76 6.53 12.18 -16.72
C LYS A 76 7.65 11.45 -17.46
N ARG A 77 8.12 10.33 -16.93
CA ARG A 77 9.13 9.49 -17.60
C ARG A 77 8.63 8.98 -18.95
N ALA A 78 7.41 8.47 -19.00
CA ALA A 78 6.80 7.92 -20.21
C ALA A 78 6.62 8.99 -21.29
N LEU A 79 6.41 10.24 -20.91
CA LEU A 79 6.28 11.38 -21.83
C LEU A 79 7.63 12.00 -22.22
N GLY A 80 8.73 11.50 -21.65
CA GLY A 80 10.07 12.03 -21.93
C GLY A 80 10.35 13.37 -21.25
N ILE A 81 9.59 13.74 -20.25
CA ILE A 81 9.79 14.97 -19.49
C ILE A 81 10.94 14.75 -18.49
N GLU A 82 11.97 15.59 -18.57
CA GLU A 82 13.15 15.53 -17.71
C GLU A 82 14.01 14.27 -17.91
N VAL A 83 13.75 13.49 -18.95
CA VAL A 83 14.58 12.34 -19.34
C VAL A 83 14.88 12.39 -20.83
N ALA A 84 16.09 11.99 -21.20
CA ALA A 84 16.57 12.00 -22.59
C ALA A 84 16.85 10.61 -23.15
N ASP A 85 16.70 9.56 -22.32
CA ASP A 85 17.05 8.18 -22.67
C ASP A 85 15.78 7.40 -23.04
N ASP A 86 15.80 6.79 -24.24
CA ASP A 86 14.68 5.98 -24.73
C ASP A 86 14.40 4.78 -23.81
N ALA A 87 15.42 4.21 -23.17
CA ALA A 87 15.24 3.12 -22.21
C ALA A 87 14.46 3.57 -20.97
N GLU A 88 14.72 4.78 -20.50
CA GLU A 88 13.96 5.38 -19.37
C GLU A 88 12.51 5.66 -19.75
N ILE A 89 12.27 6.12 -20.99
CA ILE A 89 10.90 6.36 -21.48
C ILE A 89 10.12 5.05 -21.53
N LEU A 90 10.74 3.99 -22.06
CA LEU A 90 10.11 2.67 -22.11
C LEU A 90 9.81 2.14 -20.73
N LEU A 91 10.76 2.26 -19.81
CA LEU A 91 10.57 1.85 -18.42
C LEU A 91 9.42 2.63 -17.77
N GLY A 92 9.35 3.94 -18.02
CA GLY A 92 8.25 4.77 -17.54
C GLY A 92 6.88 4.28 -18.03
N LYS A 93 6.79 3.89 -19.30
CA LYS A 93 5.54 3.34 -19.85
C LYS A 93 5.12 2.04 -19.19
N GLN A 94 6.07 1.14 -18.94
CA GLN A 94 5.81 -0.12 -18.26
C GLN A 94 5.37 0.11 -16.81
N GLU A 95 6.03 1.04 -16.11
CA GLU A 95 5.70 1.36 -14.72
C GLU A 95 4.35 2.07 -14.58
N VAL A 96 3.93 2.87 -15.58
CA VAL A 96 2.59 3.47 -15.58
C VAL A 96 1.51 2.39 -15.60
N GLU A 97 1.63 1.41 -16.49
CA GLU A 97 0.66 0.31 -16.57
C GLU A 97 0.60 -0.48 -15.27
N LYS A 98 1.77 -0.79 -14.70
CA LYS A 98 1.87 -1.50 -13.44
C LYS A 98 1.27 -0.69 -12.29
N ALA A 99 1.56 0.61 -12.21
CA ALA A 99 1.07 1.49 -11.17
C ALA A 99 -0.46 1.63 -11.21
N ILE A 100 -1.05 1.72 -12.40
CA ILE A 100 -2.51 1.78 -12.56
C ILE A 100 -3.14 0.49 -12.05
N ARG A 101 -2.58 -0.66 -12.42
CA ARG A 101 -3.09 -1.96 -11.97
C ARG A 101 -2.98 -2.08 -10.44
N GLU A 102 -1.86 -1.72 -9.86
CA GLU A 102 -1.65 -1.76 -8.42
C GLU A 102 -2.59 -0.81 -7.68
N LEU A 103 -2.86 0.37 -8.23
CA LEU A 103 -3.81 1.33 -7.66
C LEU A 103 -5.23 0.76 -7.64
N ASN A 104 -5.66 0.11 -8.72
CA ASN A 104 -6.96 -0.54 -8.79
C ASN A 104 -7.07 -1.69 -7.78
N GLU A 105 -6.02 -2.51 -7.67
CA GLU A 105 -5.96 -3.57 -6.67
C GLU A 105 -6.01 -3.02 -5.25
N TYR A 106 -5.30 -1.93 -4.99
CA TYR A 106 -5.31 -1.25 -3.70
C TYR A 106 -6.73 -0.82 -3.32
N GLN A 107 -7.46 -0.20 -4.24
CA GLN A 107 -8.83 0.24 -3.99
C GLN A 107 -9.75 -0.93 -3.64
N GLU A 108 -9.63 -2.05 -4.34
CA GLU A 108 -10.41 -3.25 -4.04
C GLU A 108 -10.03 -3.85 -2.68
N LYS A 109 -8.74 -3.88 -2.36
CA LYS A 109 -8.28 -4.35 -1.05
C LYS A 109 -8.80 -3.47 0.09
N ILE A 110 -8.81 -2.15 -0.10
CA ILE A 110 -9.36 -1.22 0.89
C ILE A 110 -10.85 -1.46 1.12
N ARG A 111 -11.62 -1.72 0.06
CA ARG A 111 -13.04 -2.05 0.20
C ARG A 111 -13.25 -3.30 1.03
N LEU A 112 -12.44 -4.34 0.80
CA LEU A 112 -12.49 -5.57 1.58
C LEU A 112 -12.17 -5.32 3.05
N ILE A 113 -11.11 -4.55 3.32
CA ILE A 113 -10.72 -4.23 4.69
C ILE A 113 -11.82 -3.47 5.41
N GLN A 114 -12.40 -2.46 4.77
CA GLN A 114 -13.50 -1.69 5.34
C GLN A 114 -14.70 -2.59 5.67
N LYS A 115 -15.03 -3.49 4.76
CA LYS A 115 -16.11 -4.45 4.96
C LYS A 115 -15.83 -5.39 6.12
N TRP A 116 -14.60 -5.91 6.20
CA TRP A 116 -14.22 -6.83 7.27
C TRP A 116 -14.08 -6.16 8.64
N MET A 117 -13.88 -4.85 8.66
CA MET A 117 -13.78 -4.06 9.90
C MET A 117 -15.13 -3.62 10.46
N GLU A 118 -16.21 -3.81 9.74
CA GLU A 118 -17.58 -3.49 10.19
C GLU A 118 -18.04 -4.41 11.38
#